data_7d4340bdc9cd24ade3d2bd26179cefc3
#
_entry.id   7d4340bdc9cd24ade3d2bd26179cefc3
#
_cell.length_a   1.000
_cell.length_b   1.000
_cell.length_c   1.000
_cell.angle_alpha   90.00
_cell.angle_beta   90.00
_cell.angle_gamma   90.00
#
_symmetry.space_group_name_H-M   'P 1'
#
loop_
_entity.id
_entity.type
_entity.pdbx_description
1 polymer ?
#
loop_
_entity_poly.entity_id
_entity_poly.type
_entity_poly.pdbx_seq_one_letter_code
_entity_poly.pdbx_strand_id
1 'polypeptide(L)'
;MNVAAVDPGREKCGLAIVTEEGRVLAQDVVATARLAEEISVRAKEFSPTLVVLGNGTTSAEAGAVIRTALPELPIEVVDEYRTTDDARRAYWESNPPTGWRRLFPTGMQVPPVPVDDFVAVILARRYLEQQKR
;
A
#
# COMPACT_ATOMS: atom_id res chain seq x y z
N MET A 1 -5.97 4.91 -15.42
CA MET A 1 -4.58 4.92 -14.90
C MET A 1 -4.50 4.09 -13.64
N ASN A 2 -3.56 3.18 -13.57
CA ASN A 2 -3.33 2.38 -12.37
C ASN A 2 -2.05 2.85 -11.67
N VAL A 3 -2.03 2.77 -10.35
CA VAL A 3 -0.91 3.18 -9.51
C VAL A 3 -0.46 1.99 -8.69
N ALA A 4 0.85 1.71 -8.69
CA ALA A 4 1.43 0.73 -7.79
C ALA A 4 1.90 1.47 -6.53
N ALA A 5 1.63 0.90 -5.37
CA ALA A 5 2.05 1.50 -4.11
C ALA A 5 2.83 0.49 -3.27
N VAL A 6 3.88 0.94 -2.63
CA VAL A 6 4.75 0.10 -1.81
C VAL A 6 4.94 0.74 -0.44
N ASP A 7 4.65 -0.03 0.61
CA ASP A 7 5.00 0.31 1.97
C ASP A 7 6.26 -0.48 2.33
N PRO A 8 7.45 0.15 2.33
CA PRO A 8 8.69 -0.59 2.50
C PRO A 8 8.91 -1.04 3.94
N GLY A 9 9.46 -2.23 4.12
CA GLY A 9 9.84 -2.77 5.40
C GLY A 9 11.12 -3.58 5.30
N ARG A 10 11.72 -3.93 6.42
CA ARG A 10 12.98 -4.69 6.44
C ARG A 10 12.80 -6.12 5.95
N GLU A 11 11.77 -6.79 6.41
CA GLU A 11 11.52 -8.20 6.12
C GLU A 11 10.40 -8.39 5.11
N LYS A 12 9.40 -7.53 5.17
CA LYS A 12 8.25 -7.61 4.28
C LYS A 12 7.77 -6.21 3.89
N CYS A 13 7.14 -6.13 2.73
CA CYS A 13 6.60 -4.90 2.17
C CYS A 13 5.11 -5.07 1.91
N GLY A 14 4.35 -4.00 2.10
CA GLY A 14 2.99 -3.93 1.60
C GLY A 14 3.02 -3.52 0.13
N LEU A 15 2.19 -4.14 -0.68
CA LEU A 15 2.14 -3.90 -2.12
C LEU A 15 0.68 -3.81 -2.57
N ALA A 16 0.33 -2.75 -3.28
CA ALA A 16 -1.03 -2.58 -3.77
C ALA A 16 -1.04 -1.99 -5.18
N ILE A 17 -2.07 -2.34 -5.93
CA ILE A 17 -2.37 -1.71 -7.22
C ILE A 17 -3.75 -1.08 -7.08
N VAL A 18 -3.83 0.21 -7.38
CA VAL A 18 -5.06 1.00 -7.18
C VAL A 18 -5.35 1.79 -8.45
N THR A 19 -6.63 1.90 -8.83
CA THR A 19 -7.04 2.73 -9.96
C THR A 19 -6.98 4.20 -9.57
N GLU A 20 -7.07 5.10 -10.55
CA GLU A 20 -7.09 6.54 -10.30
C GLU A 20 -8.30 6.98 -9.46
N GLU A 21 -9.37 6.19 -9.41
CA GLU A 21 -10.53 6.45 -8.56
C GLU A 21 -10.34 5.91 -7.14
N GLY A 22 -9.22 5.24 -6.86
CA GLY A 22 -8.94 4.67 -5.56
C GLY A 22 -9.44 3.25 -5.35
N ARG A 23 -9.89 2.59 -6.41
CA ARG A 23 -10.35 1.19 -6.34
C ARG A 23 -9.14 0.25 -6.26
N VAL A 24 -9.18 -0.68 -5.32
CA VAL A 24 -8.10 -1.65 -5.12
C VAL A 24 -8.24 -2.80 -6.11
N LEU A 25 -7.20 -3.02 -6.92
CA LEU A 25 -7.14 -4.14 -7.86
C LEU A 25 -6.34 -5.31 -7.29
N ALA A 26 -5.34 -5.01 -6.46
CA ALA A 26 -4.54 -6.03 -5.77
C ALA A 26 -3.98 -5.41 -4.49
N GLN A 27 -3.86 -6.21 -3.44
CA GLN A 27 -3.18 -5.82 -2.22
C GLN A 27 -2.62 -7.06 -1.55
N ASP A 28 -1.32 -7.01 -1.22
CA ASP A 28 -0.59 -8.14 -0.67
C ASP A 28 0.52 -7.68 0.26
N VAL A 29 0.98 -8.61 1.08
CA VAL A 29 2.23 -8.46 1.82
C VAL A 29 3.23 -9.44 1.21
N VAL A 30 4.39 -8.94 0.80
CA VAL A 30 5.41 -9.74 0.12
C VAL A 30 6.73 -9.66 0.89
N ALA A 31 7.56 -10.70 0.77
CA ALA A 31 8.89 -10.66 1.37
C ALA A 31 9.72 -9.58 0.69
N THR A 32 10.44 -8.77 1.49
CA THR A 32 11.27 -7.69 0.95
C THR A 32 12.32 -8.22 -0.03
N ALA A 33 12.88 -9.41 0.22
CA ALA A 33 13.83 -10.04 -0.67
C ALA A 33 13.25 -10.38 -2.05
N ARG A 34 11.91 -10.43 -2.18
CA ARG A 34 11.21 -10.74 -3.41
C ARG A 34 10.50 -9.54 -4.03
N LEU A 35 10.73 -8.36 -3.50
CA LEU A 35 10.04 -7.16 -3.97
C LEU A 35 10.19 -6.95 -5.47
N ALA A 36 11.40 -7.10 -6.01
CA ALA A 36 11.64 -6.91 -7.45
C ALA A 36 10.78 -7.84 -8.30
N GLU A 37 10.73 -9.13 -7.95
CA GLU A 37 9.93 -10.13 -8.67
C GLU A 37 8.43 -9.84 -8.55
N GLU A 38 7.98 -9.58 -7.33
CA GLU A 38 6.57 -9.39 -7.05
C GLU A 38 6.00 -8.13 -7.70
N ILE A 39 6.76 -7.03 -7.67
CA ILE A 39 6.30 -5.79 -8.30
C ILE A 39 6.32 -5.91 -9.82
N SER A 40 7.28 -6.65 -10.37
CA SER A 40 7.35 -6.88 -11.82
C SER A 40 6.16 -7.70 -12.32
N VAL A 41 5.76 -8.72 -11.57
CA VAL A 41 4.59 -9.54 -11.90
C VAL A 41 3.33 -8.68 -11.94
N ARG A 42 3.13 -7.87 -10.92
CA ARG A 42 1.94 -7.00 -10.85
C ARG A 42 1.96 -5.90 -11.90
N ALA A 43 3.15 -5.38 -12.22
CA ALA A 43 3.27 -4.39 -13.28
C ALA A 43 2.87 -4.94 -14.64
N LYS A 44 3.22 -6.19 -14.93
CA LYS A 44 2.79 -6.84 -16.17
C LYS A 44 1.29 -7.07 -16.21
N GLU A 45 0.70 -7.43 -15.08
CA GLU A 45 -0.73 -7.74 -15.00
C GLU A 45 -1.60 -6.49 -15.08
N PHE A 46 -1.22 -5.44 -14.37
CA PHE A 46 -2.07 -4.26 -14.18
C PHE A 46 -1.57 -3.00 -14.89
N SER A 47 -0.39 -3.02 -15.46
CA SER A 47 0.19 -1.91 -16.23
C SER A 47 0.12 -0.54 -15.51
N PRO A 48 0.68 -0.44 -14.29
CA PRO A 48 0.67 0.86 -13.59
C PRO A 48 1.52 1.89 -14.34
N THR A 49 1.20 3.15 -14.16
CA THR A 49 1.91 4.26 -14.81
C THR A 49 2.92 4.94 -13.89
N LEU A 50 2.85 4.66 -12.58
CA LEU A 50 3.82 5.18 -11.62
C LEU A 50 3.81 4.30 -10.37
N VAL A 51 4.85 4.49 -9.53
CA VAL A 51 4.97 3.82 -8.24
C VAL A 51 4.94 4.87 -7.14
N VAL A 52 4.07 4.67 -6.16
CA VAL A 52 4.02 5.46 -4.93
C VAL A 52 4.77 4.70 -3.86
N LEU A 53 5.74 5.34 -3.22
CA LEU A 53 6.60 4.71 -2.22
C LEU A 53 6.47 5.45 -0.89
N GLY A 54 6.21 4.73 0.19
CA GLY A 54 6.23 5.32 1.52
C GLY A 54 7.66 5.74 1.91
N ASN A 55 7.76 6.77 2.74
CA ASN A 55 9.05 7.36 3.14
C ASN A 55 9.67 6.75 4.41
N GLY A 56 9.33 5.51 4.73
CA GLY A 56 9.88 4.82 5.90
C GLY A 56 11.40 4.63 5.84
N THR A 57 11.97 4.07 6.91
CA THR A 57 13.42 3.95 7.07
C THR A 57 14.12 3.15 5.96
N THR A 58 13.41 2.23 5.31
CA THR A 58 13.95 1.41 4.23
C THR A 58 13.56 1.90 2.85
N SER A 59 12.99 3.10 2.73
CA SER A 59 12.47 3.62 1.46
C SER A 59 13.56 3.79 0.40
N ALA A 60 14.76 4.22 0.77
CA ALA A 60 15.87 4.39 -0.17
C ALA A 60 16.26 3.07 -0.83
N GLU A 61 16.33 2.01 -0.04
CA GLU A 61 16.69 0.67 -0.51
C GLU A 61 15.57 0.10 -1.41
N ALA A 62 14.33 0.21 -0.96
CA ALA A 62 13.18 -0.23 -1.74
C ALA A 62 13.08 0.55 -3.06
N GLY A 63 13.31 1.86 -3.01
CA GLY A 63 13.32 2.70 -4.21
C GLY A 63 14.36 2.25 -5.23
N ALA A 64 15.56 1.87 -4.78
CA ALA A 64 16.61 1.36 -5.66
C ALA A 64 16.20 0.04 -6.31
N VAL A 65 15.60 -0.87 -5.55
CA VAL A 65 15.10 -2.15 -6.05
C VAL A 65 14.01 -1.93 -7.11
N ILE A 66 13.06 -1.05 -6.82
CA ILE A 66 11.95 -0.75 -7.73
C ILE A 66 12.47 -0.10 -9.01
N ARG A 67 13.41 0.84 -8.89
CA ARG A 67 13.98 1.53 -10.03
C ARG A 67 14.70 0.57 -10.98
N THR A 68 15.38 -0.45 -10.41
CA THR A 68 16.04 -1.49 -11.18
C THR A 68 15.03 -2.40 -11.87
N ALA A 69 13.95 -2.78 -11.17
CA ALA A 69 12.92 -3.67 -11.70
C ALA A 69 12.03 -2.98 -12.73
N LEU A 70 11.69 -1.71 -12.49
CA LEU A 70 10.75 -0.94 -13.34
C LEU A 70 11.39 0.41 -13.70
N PRO A 71 12.46 0.41 -14.55
CA PRO A 71 13.21 1.64 -14.82
C PRO A 71 12.41 2.70 -15.59
N GLU A 72 11.32 2.32 -16.21
CA GLU A 72 10.48 3.24 -16.99
C GLU A 72 9.42 3.96 -16.15
N LEU A 73 9.16 3.49 -14.93
CA LEU A 73 8.12 4.07 -14.10
C LEU A 73 8.70 5.11 -13.13
N PRO A 74 8.09 6.31 -13.06
CA PRO A 74 8.48 7.29 -12.05
C PRO A 74 8.09 6.79 -10.65
N ILE A 75 8.88 7.17 -9.66
CA ILE A 75 8.62 6.86 -8.25
C ILE A 75 8.31 8.15 -7.51
N GLU A 76 7.13 8.19 -6.87
CA GLU A 76 6.72 9.33 -6.05
C GLU A 76 6.74 8.90 -4.59
N VAL A 77 7.44 9.65 -3.74
CA VAL A 77 7.55 9.35 -2.32
C VAL A 77 6.45 10.09 -1.56
N VAL A 78 5.73 9.37 -0.70
CA VAL A 78 4.63 9.91 0.08
C VAL A 78 4.89 9.69 1.57
N ASP A 79 4.53 10.67 2.40
CA ASP A 79 4.69 10.60 3.84
C ASP A 79 3.79 9.51 4.44
N GLU A 80 4.39 8.64 5.25
CA GLU A 80 3.69 7.55 5.94
C GLU A 80 3.03 7.98 7.25
N TYR A 81 3.19 9.22 7.65
CA TYR A 81 2.66 9.69 8.95
C TYR A 81 1.18 9.35 9.09
N ARG A 82 0.82 8.62 10.16
CA ARG A 82 -0.53 8.15 10.48
C ARG A 82 -1.13 7.11 9.50
N THR A 83 -0.35 6.57 8.56
CA THR A 83 -0.90 5.57 7.63
C THR A 83 -1.34 4.28 8.34
N THR A 84 -0.69 3.90 9.44
CA THR A 84 -1.08 2.70 10.19
C THR A 84 -2.48 2.85 10.80
N ASP A 85 -2.78 4.02 11.36
CA ASP A 85 -4.12 4.30 11.91
C ASP A 85 -5.16 4.34 10.79
N ASP A 86 -4.82 4.97 9.67
CA ASP A 86 -5.69 5.03 8.50
C ASP A 86 -5.93 3.64 7.93
N ALA A 87 -4.91 2.77 7.93
CA ALA A 87 -5.03 1.41 7.45
C ALA A 87 -5.97 0.58 8.33
N ARG A 88 -5.90 0.75 9.65
CA ARG A 88 -6.83 0.08 10.57
C ARG A 88 -8.25 0.53 10.34
N ARG A 89 -8.45 1.83 10.14
CA ARG A 89 -9.76 2.38 9.83
C ARG A 89 -10.29 1.82 8.51
N ALA A 90 -9.47 1.77 7.48
CA ALA A 90 -9.83 1.21 6.18
C ALA A 90 -10.21 -0.26 6.29
N TYR A 91 -9.48 -1.03 7.11
CA TYR A 91 -9.80 -2.43 7.34
C TYR A 91 -11.20 -2.58 7.93
N TRP A 92 -11.53 -1.81 8.98
CA TRP A 92 -12.84 -1.89 9.63
C TRP A 92 -13.98 -1.36 8.76
N GLU A 93 -13.70 -0.44 7.85
CA GLU A 93 -14.69 0.01 6.86
C GLU A 93 -15.04 -1.10 5.88
N SER A 94 -14.03 -1.88 5.46
CA SER A 94 -14.21 -3.01 4.54
C SER A 94 -14.73 -4.27 5.24
N ASN A 95 -14.42 -4.43 6.52
CA ASN A 95 -14.73 -5.63 7.32
C ASN A 95 -15.36 -5.20 8.65
N PRO A 96 -16.59 -4.64 8.61
CA PRO A 96 -17.21 -4.15 9.85
C PRO A 96 -17.40 -5.26 10.87
N PRO A 97 -17.23 -4.93 12.18
CA PRO A 97 -17.45 -5.91 13.24
C PRO A 97 -18.88 -6.44 13.21
N THR A 98 -19.06 -7.70 13.56
CA THR A 98 -20.36 -8.35 13.62
C THR A 98 -20.71 -8.80 15.04
N GLY A 99 -22.00 -8.97 15.31
CA GLY A 99 -22.48 -9.46 16.59
C GLY A 99 -22.12 -8.54 17.75
N TRP A 100 -21.68 -9.13 18.86
CA TRP A 100 -21.34 -8.39 20.08
C TRP A 100 -20.17 -7.42 19.89
N ARG A 101 -19.32 -7.63 18.87
CA ARG A 101 -18.19 -6.74 18.59
C ARG A 101 -18.64 -5.33 18.23
N ARG A 102 -19.87 -5.18 17.76
CA ARG A 102 -20.42 -3.85 17.45
C ARG A 102 -20.57 -2.96 18.67
N LEU A 103 -20.58 -3.56 19.85
CA LEU A 103 -20.69 -2.84 21.12
C LEU A 103 -19.39 -2.16 21.54
N PHE A 104 -18.27 -2.48 20.88
CA PHE A 104 -16.96 -1.93 21.18
C PHE A 104 -16.50 -1.00 20.07
N PRO A 105 -15.81 0.11 20.44
CA PRO A 105 -15.20 0.97 19.41
C PRO A 105 -14.21 0.19 18.55
N THR A 106 -14.21 0.45 17.25
CA THR A 106 -13.33 -0.26 16.31
C THR A 106 -11.84 -0.04 16.62
N GLY A 107 -11.48 1.11 17.22
CA GLY A 107 -10.11 1.39 17.63
C GLY A 107 -9.59 0.48 18.74
N MET A 108 -10.48 -0.20 19.46
CA MET A 108 -10.11 -1.15 20.52
C MET A 108 -9.99 -2.59 20.03
N GLN A 109 -10.33 -2.84 18.77
CA GLN A 109 -10.26 -4.16 18.16
C GLN A 109 -9.04 -4.28 17.28
N VAL A 110 -8.37 -5.43 17.34
CA VAL A 110 -7.21 -5.72 16.49
C VAL A 110 -7.70 -6.48 15.27
N PRO A 111 -7.38 -6.02 14.05
CA PRO A 111 -7.73 -6.76 12.84
C PRO A 111 -7.11 -8.15 12.85
N PRO A 112 -7.84 -9.19 12.38
CA PRO A 112 -7.31 -10.55 12.36
C PRO A 112 -6.22 -10.79 11.32
N VAL A 113 -6.00 -9.83 10.40
CA VAL A 113 -4.96 -9.91 9.37
C VAL A 113 -4.01 -8.72 9.52
N PRO A 114 -2.75 -8.84 9.05
CA PRO A 114 -1.83 -7.71 9.06
C PRO A 114 -2.40 -6.52 8.27
N VAL A 115 -2.13 -5.30 8.73
CA VAL A 115 -2.61 -4.07 8.06
C VAL A 115 -1.58 -3.49 7.10
N ASP A 116 -0.45 -4.14 6.90
CA ASP A 116 0.65 -3.64 6.05
C ASP A 116 0.21 -3.42 4.60
N ASP A 117 -0.64 -4.30 4.07
CA ASP A 117 -1.19 -4.16 2.72
C ASP A 117 -2.14 -2.96 2.62
N PHE A 118 -2.88 -2.67 3.69
CA PHE A 118 -3.75 -1.49 3.74
C PHE A 118 -2.93 -0.19 3.79
N VAL A 119 -1.74 -0.23 4.38
CA VAL A 119 -0.85 0.95 4.36
C VAL A 119 -0.51 1.32 2.93
N ALA A 120 -0.18 0.35 2.09
CA ALA A 120 0.10 0.59 0.68
C ALA A 120 -1.11 1.21 -0.04
N VAL A 121 -2.32 0.72 0.22
CA VAL A 121 -3.56 1.28 -0.34
C VAL A 121 -3.73 2.74 0.09
N ILE A 122 -3.50 3.03 1.36
CA ILE A 122 -3.63 4.40 1.89
C ILE A 122 -2.60 5.34 1.24
N LEU A 123 -1.38 4.88 1.05
CA LEU A 123 -0.35 5.67 0.35
C LEU A 123 -0.79 6.03 -1.06
N ALA A 124 -1.32 5.06 -1.80
CA ALA A 124 -1.82 5.30 -3.16
C ALA A 124 -2.97 6.31 -3.17
N ARG A 125 -3.95 6.14 -2.29
CA ARG A 125 -5.10 7.04 -2.18
C ARG A 125 -4.68 8.45 -1.77
N ARG A 126 -3.72 8.56 -0.85
CA ARG A 126 -3.18 9.84 -0.41
C ARG A 126 -2.50 10.57 -1.56
N TYR A 127 -1.72 9.87 -2.36
CA TYR A 127 -1.10 10.45 -3.56
C TYR A 127 -2.15 10.94 -4.54
N LEU A 128 -3.15 10.11 -4.85
CA LEU A 128 -4.20 10.45 -5.80
C LEU A 128 -4.99 11.68 -5.33
N GLU A 129 -5.28 11.76 -4.04
CA GLU A 129 -5.99 12.92 -3.47
C GLU A 129 -5.17 14.20 -3.62
N GLN A 130 -3.86 14.12 -3.38
CA GLN A 130 -2.96 15.27 -3.57
C GLN A 130 -2.95 15.77 -5.01
N GLN A 131 -3.07 14.87 -5.98
CA GLN A 131 -3.09 15.24 -7.40
C GLN A 131 -4.37 15.95 -7.82
N LYS A 132 -5.44 15.79 -7.08
CA LYS A 132 -6.73 16.46 -7.36
C LYS A 132 -6.80 17.89 -6.83
N ARG A 133 -5.85 18.30 -6.02
CA ARG A 133 -5.82 19.65 -5.40
C ARG A 133 -5.04 20.67 -6.22
#